data_178270147ed22a1a6ddde16b1495e333
#
_entry.id   178270147ed22a1a6ddde16b1495e333
#
_cell.length_a   1.000
_cell.length_b   1.000
_cell.length_c   1.000
_cell.angle_alpha   90.00
_cell.angle_beta   90.00
_cell.angle_gamma   90.00
#
_symmetry.space_group_name_H-M   'P 1'
#
loop_
_entity.id
_entity.type
_entity.pdbx_description
1 polymer ?
#
loop_
_entity_poly.entity_id
_entity_poly.type
_entity_poly.pdbx_seq_one_letter_code
_entity_poly.pdbx_strand_id
1 'polypeptide(L)'
;VYCLVTAHRLIYVPLGIYALSLAWLILDKKRSEHAHIHLSLAALSALVCFLLFSKELTQSYYNGIMLPLAFVGFTAYLLLDEKPRGLFAAHFMLGLLYSVCVCATSNMGFDVMSMAFSVVNIAGCVFIALLLRQMARSPRSQRRLVLASGIAPVVCLALLVVTVKAAHCFWDAPPAWLTVQIEAGPARGIVTSQRLNDDYMRVYDDLAEYRDEPRGNILVYAQETW
;
A
#
# COMPACT_ATOMS: atom_id res chain seq x y z
N VAL A 1 -5.83 15.85 -10.29
CA VAL A 1 -7.03 16.24 -9.53
C VAL A 1 -8.27 15.57 -10.11
N TYR A 2 -8.48 15.61 -11.44
CA TYR A 2 -9.66 14.99 -12.07
C TYR A 2 -9.78 13.50 -11.79
N CYS A 3 -8.70 12.74 -11.92
CA CYS A 3 -8.68 11.29 -11.63
C CYS A 3 -8.98 10.97 -10.16
N LEU A 4 -8.51 11.79 -9.21
CA LEU A 4 -8.81 11.66 -7.80
C LEU A 4 -10.32 11.85 -7.50
N VAL A 5 -10.96 12.81 -8.17
CA VAL A 5 -12.34 13.20 -7.89
C VAL A 5 -13.36 12.33 -8.61
N THR A 6 -13.04 11.80 -9.79
CA THR A 6 -14.02 11.15 -10.67
C THR A 6 -13.92 9.63 -10.71
N ALA A 7 -12.72 9.05 -10.59
CA ALA A 7 -12.52 7.62 -10.83
C ALA A 7 -13.14 6.71 -9.75
N HIS A 8 -13.20 7.17 -8.49
CA HIS A 8 -13.61 6.33 -7.36
C HIS A 8 -14.50 7.08 -6.35
N ARG A 9 -15.63 7.60 -6.81
CA ARG A 9 -16.54 8.39 -5.94
C ARG A 9 -16.94 7.67 -4.65
N LEU A 10 -17.10 6.36 -4.67
CA LEU A 10 -17.49 5.57 -3.51
C LEU A 10 -16.45 5.59 -2.37
N ILE A 11 -15.20 5.96 -2.63
CA ILE A 11 -14.17 6.05 -1.61
C ILE A 11 -14.45 7.13 -0.57
N TYR A 12 -15.19 8.18 -0.95
CA TYR A 12 -15.55 9.23 -0.01
C TYR A 12 -16.42 8.74 1.13
N VAL A 13 -17.13 7.61 0.95
CA VAL A 13 -17.95 7.01 2.01
C VAL A 13 -17.08 6.49 3.17
N PRO A 14 -16.13 5.55 2.96
CA PRO A 14 -15.26 5.09 4.04
C PRO A 14 -14.34 6.19 4.57
N LEU A 15 -13.90 7.14 3.74
CA LEU A 15 -13.14 8.31 4.21
C LEU A 15 -14.00 9.21 5.11
N GLY A 16 -15.26 9.42 4.78
CA GLY A 16 -16.21 10.15 5.61
C GLY A 16 -16.47 9.45 6.94
N ILE A 17 -16.67 8.13 6.93
CA ILE A 17 -16.82 7.31 8.14
C ILE A 17 -15.58 7.43 9.02
N TYR A 18 -14.40 7.36 8.42
CA TYR A 18 -13.13 7.52 9.13
C TYR A 18 -13.00 8.92 9.74
N ALA A 19 -13.32 9.98 8.98
CA ALA A 19 -13.30 11.36 9.47
C ALA A 19 -14.26 11.57 10.65
N LEU A 20 -15.45 10.99 10.59
CA LEU A 20 -16.42 11.02 11.71
C LEU A 20 -15.89 10.24 12.92
N SER A 21 -15.26 9.11 12.70
CA SER A 21 -14.59 8.34 13.77
C SER A 21 -13.48 9.14 14.45
N LEU A 22 -12.68 9.89 13.68
CA LEU A 22 -11.64 10.77 14.23
C LEU A 22 -12.24 11.95 15.01
N ALA A 23 -13.30 12.55 14.49
CA ALA A 23 -14.01 13.62 15.21
C ALA A 23 -14.57 13.10 16.54
N TRP A 24 -15.18 11.91 16.54
CA TRP A 24 -15.61 11.28 17.77
C TRP A 24 -14.45 11.00 18.73
N LEU A 25 -13.32 10.43 18.25
CA LEU A 25 -12.14 10.18 19.06
C LEU A 25 -11.59 11.44 19.75
N ILE A 26 -11.61 12.59 19.06
CA ILE A 26 -11.16 13.87 19.60
C ILE A 26 -12.08 14.35 20.72
N LEU A 27 -13.37 14.12 20.58
CA LEU A 27 -14.39 14.54 21.54
C LEU A 27 -14.60 13.53 22.69
N ASP A 28 -14.14 12.28 22.52
CA ASP A 28 -14.35 11.22 23.47
C ASP A 28 -13.48 11.39 24.72
N LYS A 29 -14.11 11.70 25.85
CA LYS A 29 -13.43 11.80 27.16
C LYS A 29 -12.93 10.44 27.66
N LYS A 30 -13.49 9.33 27.17
CA LYS A 30 -13.14 7.95 27.54
C LYS A 30 -12.36 7.24 26.42
N ARG A 31 -11.63 8.00 25.61
CA ARG A 31 -10.92 7.49 24.41
C ARG A 31 -10.03 6.29 24.69
N SER A 32 -9.43 6.19 25.88
CA SER A 32 -8.60 5.04 26.26
C SER A 32 -9.44 3.76 26.46
N GLU A 33 -10.65 3.88 27.03
CA GLU A 33 -11.58 2.75 27.19
C GLU A 33 -12.13 2.29 25.84
N HIS A 34 -12.41 3.23 24.93
CA HIS A 34 -12.96 2.99 23.59
C HIS A 34 -11.88 2.81 22.51
N ALA A 35 -10.60 2.72 22.89
CA ALA A 35 -9.49 2.61 21.94
C ALA A 35 -9.68 1.49 20.89
N HIS A 36 -10.23 0.33 21.33
CA HIS A 36 -10.52 -0.80 20.45
C HIS A 36 -11.57 -0.47 19.38
N ILE A 37 -12.58 0.34 19.69
CA ILE A 37 -13.63 0.75 18.75
C ILE A 37 -13.04 1.68 17.70
N HIS A 38 -12.27 2.70 18.12
CA HIS A 38 -11.65 3.65 17.21
C HIS A 38 -10.65 2.98 16.25
N LEU A 39 -9.85 2.03 16.75
CA LEU A 39 -8.92 1.25 15.92
C LEU A 39 -9.66 0.31 14.96
N SER A 40 -10.77 -0.29 15.40
CA SER A 40 -11.62 -1.12 14.51
C SER A 40 -12.22 -0.30 13.37
N LEU A 41 -12.73 0.89 13.67
CA LEU A 41 -13.28 1.78 12.64
C LEU A 41 -12.22 2.25 11.66
N ALA A 42 -11.01 2.54 12.14
CA ALA A 42 -9.88 2.88 11.29
C ALA A 42 -9.50 1.72 10.36
N ALA A 43 -9.35 0.50 10.91
CA ALA A 43 -9.00 -0.69 10.15
C ALA A 43 -10.10 -1.06 9.13
N LEU A 44 -11.37 -1.00 9.53
CA LEU A 44 -12.50 -1.28 8.65
C LEU A 44 -12.61 -0.26 7.52
N SER A 45 -12.49 1.03 7.83
CA SER A 45 -12.52 2.08 6.81
C SER A 45 -11.38 1.92 5.80
N ALA A 46 -10.18 1.58 6.28
CA ALA A 46 -9.04 1.32 5.42
C ALA A 46 -9.24 0.07 4.54
N LEU A 47 -9.81 -1.01 5.10
CA LEU A 47 -10.13 -2.22 4.35
C LEU A 47 -11.16 -1.94 3.25
N VAL A 48 -12.21 -1.20 3.56
CA VAL A 48 -13.24 -0.83 2.56
C VAL A 48 -12.63 0.06 1.48
N CYS A 49 -11.79 1.03 1.84
CA CYS A 49 -11.03 1.82 0.86
C CYS A 49 -10.20 0.90 -0.05
N PHE A 50 -9.47 -0.04 0.53
CA PHE A 50 -8.68 -0.99 -0.25
C PHE A 50 -9.53 -1.80 -1.23
N LEU A 51 -10.65 -2.36 -0.79
CA LEU A 51 -11.55 -3.15 -1.64
C LEU A 51 -12.17 -2.33 -2.77
N LEU A 52 -12.42 -1.03 -2.54
CA LEU A 52 -12.94 -0.13 -3.56
C LEU A 52 -11.88 0.31 -4.58
N PHE A 53 -10.60 0.34 -4.17
CA PHE A 53 -9.49 0.69 -5.06
C PHE A 53 -8.98 -0.48 -5.88
N SER A 54 -8.99 -1.68 -5.34
CA SER A 54 -8.47 -2.84 -6.03
C SER A 54 -9.47 -3.32 -7.07
N LYS A 55 -9.38 -2.80 -8.29
CA LYS A 55 -10.08 -3.39 -9.43
C LYS A 55 -9.60 -4.81 -9.71
N GLU A 56 -8.35 -5.09 -9.42
CA GLU A 56 -7.73 -6.40 -9.52
C GLU A 56 -6.87 -6.62 -8.30
N LEU A 57 -7.27 -7.55 -7.42
CA LEU A 57 -6.54 -7.95 -6.22
C LEU A 57 -5.07 -8.32 -6.49
N THR A 58 -4.77 -8.70 -7.73
CA THR A 58 -3.43 -9.11 -8.18
C THR A 58 -2.49 -7.95 -8.47
N GLN A 59 -2.99 -6.80 -8.86
CA GLN A 59 -2.16 -5.65 -9.23
C GLN A 59 -2.01 -4.63 -8.09
N SER A 60 -3.04 -4.45 -7.26
CA SER A 60 -3.12 -3.41 -6.23
C SER A 60 -2.88 -3.90 -4.81
N TYR A 61 -2.37 -5.13 -4.62
CA TYR A 61 -2.18 -5.71 -3.28
C TYR A 61 -1.19 -4.92 -2.40
N TYR A 62 -0.28 -4.13 -2.97
CA TYR A 62 0.58 -3.22 -2.20
C TYR A 62 -0.22 -2.15 -1.46
N ASN A 63 -1.26 -1.64 -2.10
CA ASN A 63 -2.11 -0.62 -1.51
C ASN A 63 -2.90 -1.17 -0.33
N GLY A 64 -3.06 -2.50 -0.28
CA GLY A 64 -3.77 -3.18 0.77
C GLY A 64 -3.20 -2.99 2.17
N ILE A 65 -1.88 -2.82 2.31
CA ILE A 65 -1.24 -2.57 3.60
C ILE A 65 -1.03 -1.09 3.89
N MET A 66 -0.93 -0.26 2.85
CA MET A 66 -0.58 1.16 2.97
C MET A 66 -1.66 1.95 3.71
N LEU A 67 -2.92 1.81 3.30
CA LEU A 67 -4.05 2.51 3.94
C LEU A 67 -4.30 2.06 5.39
N PRO A 68 -4.36 0.77 5.72
CA PRO A 68 -4.50 0.32 7.10
C PRO A 68 -3.42 0.85 8.02
N LEU A 69 -2.16 0.82 7.61
CA LEU A 69 -1.06 1.34 8.40
C LEU A 69 -1.16 2.86 8.62
N ALA A 70 -1.57 3.61 7.60
CA ALA A 70 -1.78 5.05 7.72
C ALA A 70 -2.96 5.38 8.65
N PHE A 71 -4.12 4.73 8.46
CA PHE A 71 -5.35 4.99 9.24
C PHE A 71 -5.20 4.53 10.69
N VAL A 72 -4.78 3.28 10.91
CA VAL A 72 -4.58 2.74 12.25
C VAL A 72 -3.43 3.46 12.94
N GLY A 73 -2.34 3.79 12.22
CA GLY A 73 -1.21 4.55 12.75
C GLY A 73 -1.61 5.95 13.21
N PHE A 74 -2.40 6.68 12.42
CA PHE A 74 -2.90 8.00 12.83
C PHE A 74 -3.85 7.92 14.03
N THR A 75 -4.75 6.95 14.03
CA THR A 75 -5.64 6.71 15.17
C THR A 75 -4.83 6.35 16.43
N ALA A 76 -3.79 5.50 16.29
CA ALA A 76 -2.88 5.17 17.37
C ALA A 76 -2.17 6.43 17.91
N TYR A 77 -1.68 7.31 17.04
CA TYR A 77 -1.08 8.59 17.47
C TYR A 77 -2.04 9.43 18.32
N LEU A 78 -3.31 9.52 17.93
CA LEU A 78 -4.31 10.28 18.68
C LEU A 78 -4.63 9.66 20.04
N LEU A 79 -4.49 8.35 20.18
CA LEU A 79 -4.70 7.58 21.41
C LEU A 79 -3.50 7.64 22.37
N LEU A 80 -2.30 8.05 21.90
CA LEU A 80 -1.12 8.18 22.75
C LEU A 80 -1.30 9.30 23.79
N ASP A 81 -0.87 9.04 25.01
CA ASP A 81 -0.80 10.04 26.08
C ASP A 81 0.37 11.00 25.81
N GLU A 82 1.54 10.44 25.54
CA GLU A 82 2.74 11.20 25.14
C GLU A 82 2.90 11.13 23.62
N LYS A 83 2.64 12.27 22.97
CA LYS A 83 2.64 12.36 21.51
C LYS A 83 4.01 12.73 20.96
N PRO A 84 4.63 11.90 20.09
CA PRO A 84 5.89 12.24 19.41
C PRO A 84 5.64 13.27 18.29
N ARG A 85 5.44 14.55 18.68
CA ARG A 85 5.04 15.65 17.79
C ARG A 85 6.02 15.85 16.63
N GLY A 86 7.33 15.72 16.88
CA GLY A 86 8.36 15.87 15.85
C GLY A 86 8.23 14.78 14.76
N LEU A 87 8.07 13.52 15.17
CA LEU A 87 7.85 12.42 14.23
C LEU A 87 6.54 12.58 13.45
N PHE A 88 5.47 13.02 14.13
CA PHE A 88 4.20 13.29 13.49
C PHE A 88 4.31 14.38 12.43
N ALA A 89 4.89 15.53 12.75
CA ALA A 89 5.00 16.64 11.82
C ALA A 89 5.95 16.32 10.64
N ALA A 90 7.16 15.83 10.95
CA ALA A 90 8.20 15.66 9.94
C ALA A 90 8.03 14.42 9.05
N HIS A 91 7.41 13.34 9.55
CA HIS A 91 7.28 12.09 8.79
C HIS A 91 5.84 11.80 8.40
N PHE A 92 4.90 11.87 9.35
CA PHE A 92 3.52 11.51 9.04
C PHE A 92 2.84 12.59 8.20
N MET A 93 2.81 13.85 8.66
CA MET A 93 2.12 14.93 7.95
C MET A 93 2.79 15.31 6.65
N LEU A 94 4.11 15.49 6.63
CA LEU A 94 4.82 15.79 5.39
C LEU A 94 4.79 14.60 4.43
N GLY A 95 4.90 13.37 4.93
CA GLY A 95 4.74 12.15 4.12
C GLY A 95 3.33 12.03 3.53
N LEU A 96 2.28 12.34 4.30
CA LEU A 96 0.91 12.35 3.82
C LEU A 96 0.70 13.41 2.73
N LEU A 97 1.19 14.63 2.96
CA LEU A 97 1.12 15.71 1.96
C LEU A 97 1.84 15.31 0.67
N TYR A 98 3.06 14.78 0.78
CA TYR A 98 3.82 14.26 -0.36
C TYR A 98 3.02 13.17 -1.10
N SER A 99 2.45 12.21 -0.38
CA SER A 99 1.64 11.13 -0.96
C SER A 99 0.43 11.66 -1.73
N VAL A 100 -0.28 12.63 -1.16
CA VAL A 100 -1.42 13.28 -1.82
C VAL A 100 -0.96 14.02 -3.08
N CYS A 101 0.15 14.75 -3.02
CA CYS A 101 0.70 15.44 -4.18
C CYS A 101 1.09 14.47 -5.29
N VAL A 102 1.79 13.38 -4.96
CA VAL A 102 2.19 12.35 -5.94
C VAL A 102 0.97 11.70 -6.58
N CYS A 103 -0.01 11.28 -5.78
CA CYS A 103 -1.25 10.69 -6.31
C CYS A 103 -2.06 11.69 -7.16
N ALA A 104 -2.06 12.98 -6.81
CA ALA A 104 -2.78 14.00 -7.54
C ALA A 104 -2.13 14.39 -8.87
N THR A 105 -0.81 14.29 -8.96
CA THR A 105 -0.03 14.64 -10.16
C THR A 105 0.24 13.46 -11.09
N SER A 106 0.14 12.24 -10.57
CA SER A 106 0.33 11.02 -11.36
C SER A 106 -0.90 10.73 -12.22
N ASN A 107 -0.68 10.30 -13.45
CA ASN A 107 -1.71 9.73 -14.32
C ASN A 107 -2.24 8.38 -13.82
N MET A 108 -1.46 7.69 -12.98
CA MET A 108 -1.85 6.44 -12.31
C MET A 108 -2.70 6.68 -11.05
N GLY A 109 -2.82 7.94 -10.58
CA GLY A 109 -3.63 8.28 -9.41
C GLY A 109 -3.18 7.51 -8.16
N PHE A 110 -4.08 6.72 -7.58
CA PHE A 110 -3.81 5.98 -6.35
C PHE A 110 -2.93 4.74 -6.52
N ASP A 111 -2.67 4.29 -7.74
CA ASP A 111 -1.82 3.11 -7.98
C ASP A 111 -0.35 3.35 -7.60
N VAL A 112 0.10 4.61 -7.56
CA VAL A 112 1.42 4.99 -7.04
C VAL A 112 1.49 5.08 -5.51
N MET A 113 0.40 4.80 -4.82
CA MET A 113 0.31 4.93 -3.35
C MET A 113 1.35 4.08 -2.62
N SER A 114 1.67 2.89 -3.15
CA SER A 114 2.68 2.00 -2.59
C SER A 114 4.06 2.65 -2.45
N MET A 115 4.43 3.52 -3.38
CA MET A 115 5.71 4.24 -3.34
C MET A 115 5.64 5.48 -2.46
N ALA A 116 4.53 6.21 -2.53
CA ALA A 116 4.38 7.50 -1.87
C ALA A 116 4.15 7.36 -0.35
N PHE A 117 3.43 6.33 0.09
CA PHE A 117 3.02 6.15 1.50
C PHE A 117 4.09 5.52 2.39
N SER A 118 5.26 5.16 1.90
CA SER A 118 6.29 4.48 2.69
C SER A 118 6.67 5.23 3.97
N VAL A 119 6.88 6.55 3.89
CA VAL A 119 7.26 7.39 5.04
C VAL A 119 6.12 7.48 6.05
N VAL A 120 4.87 7.65 5.58
CA VAL A 120 3.66 7.66 6.43
C VAL A 120 3.53 6.35 7.20
N ASN A 121 3.78 5.22 6.52
CA ASN A 121 3.65 3.90 7.11
C ASN A 121 4.72 3.60 8.16
N ILE A 122 5.97 4.04 7.93
CA ILE A 122 7.03 3.93 8.95
C ILE A 122 6.60 4.68 10.21
N ALA A 123 6.14 5.92 10.08
CA ALA A 123 5.62 6.68 11.21
C ALA A 123 4.41 6.00 11.86
N GLY A 124 3.48 5.48 11.06
CA GLY A 124 2.32 4.73 11.52
C GLY A 124 2.70 3.49 12.33
N CYS A 125 3.66 2.70 11.87
CA CYS A 125 4.19 1.55 12.60
C CYS A 125 4.79 1.97 13.95
N VAL A 126 5.53 3.07 14.01
CA VAL A 126 6.08 3.59 15.26
C VAL A 126 4.97 3.99 16.23
N PHE A 127 3.91 4.68 15.74
CA PHE A 127 2.78 5.05 16.60
C PHE A 127 2.04 3.83 17.14
N ILE A 128 1.84 2.81 16.32
CA ILE A 128 1.24 1.53 16.74
C ILE A 128 2.12 0.87 17.81
N ALA A 129 3.43 0.80 17.60
CA ALA A 129 4.35 0.22 18.59
C ALA A 129 4.36 0.99 19.92
N LEU A 130 4.32 2.33 19.88
CA LEU A 130 4.21 3.16 21.08
C LEU A 130 2.87 2.94 21.80
N LEU A 131 1.76 2.85 21.06
CA LEU A 131 0.46 2.53 21.64
C LEU A 131 0.46 1.16 22.33
N LEU A 132 1.05 0.14 21.69
CA LEU A 132 1.21 -1.18 22.29
C LEU A 132 2.02 -1.13 23.59
N ARG A 133 3.10 -0.38 23.61
CA ARG A 133 3.92 -0.18 24.81
C ARG A 133 3.13 0.53 25.92
N GLN A 134 2.35 1.56 25.59
CA GLN A 134 1.44 2.22 26.52
C GLN A 134 0.39 1.25 27.07
N MET A 135 -0.24 0.47 26.19
CA MET A 135 -1.27 -0.52 26.55
C MET A 135 -0.71 -1.72 27.35
N ALA A 136 0.61 -1.95 27.34
CA ALA A 136 1.21 -2.98 28.18
C ALA A 136 0.99 -2.73 29.67
N ARG A 137 0.75 -1.47 30.06
CA ARG A 137 0.44 -1.05 31.43
C ARG A 137 -1.06 -1.11 31.75
N SER A 138 -1.91 -1.35 30.77
CA SER A 138 -3.37 -1.40 30.89
C SER A 138 -3.87 -2.81 31.29
N PRO A 139 -5.13 -2.94 31.78
CA PRO A 139 -5.73 -4.24 32.08
C PRO A 139 -5.65 -5.22 30.91
N ARG A 140 -5.41 -6.49 31.21
CA ARG A 140 -5.20 -7.55 30.20
C ARG A 140 -6.37 -7.68 29.21
N SER A 141 -7.61 -7.46 29.68
CA SER A 141 -8.81 -7.50 28.85
C SER A 141 -8.81 -6.40 27.78
N GLN A 142 -8.54 -5.16 28.19
CA GLN A 142 -8.48 -4.00 27.29
C GLN A 142 -7.35 -4.16 26.24
N ARG A 143 -6.18 -4.60 26.68
CA ARG A 143 -5.05 -4.89 25.77
C ARG A 143 -5.42 -5.95 24.71
N ARG A 144 -6.11 -7.02 25.13
CA ARG A 144 -6.56 -8.05 24.18
C ARG A 144 -7.55 -7.51 23.16
N LEU A 145 -8.50 -6.67 23.58
CA LEU A 145 -9.47 -6.05 22.68
C LEU A 145 -8.78 -5.17 21.65
N VAL A 146 -7.83 -4.31 22.08
CA VAL A 146 -7.07 -3.43 21.17
C VAL A 146 -6.25 -4.25 20.15
N LEU A 147 -5.59 -5.31 20.63
CA LEU A 147 -4.85 -6.20 19.74
C LEU A 147 -5.75 -6.89 18.72
N ALA A 148 -6.86 -7.47 19.19
CA ALA A 148 -7.75 -8.25 18.32
C ALA A 148 -8.49 -7.38 17.30
N SER A 149 -8.95 -6.19 17.70
CA SER A 149 -9.83 -5.35 16.89
C SER A 149 -9.10 -4.36 15.97
N GLY A 150 -7.92 -3.90 16.39
CA GLY A 150 -7.17 -2.89 15.65
C GLY A 150 -5.92 -3.43 14.95
N ILE A 151 -5.10 -4.17 15.67
CA ILE A 151 -3.77 -4.56 15.19
C ILE A 151 -3.81 -5.88 14.44
N ALA A 152 -4.56 -6.88 14.92
CA ALA A 152 -4.65 -8.17 14.25
C ALA A 152 -5.14 -8.07 12.80
N PRO A 153 -6.18 -7.26 12.44
CA PRO A 153 -6.58 -7.07 11.06
C PRO A 153 -5.46 -6.52 10.16
N VAL A 154 -4.67 -5.57 10.68
CA VAL A 154 -3.53 -5.00 9.94
C VAL A 154 -2.44 -6.05 9.71
N VAL A 155 -2.12 -6.83 10.74
CA VAL A 155 -1.14 -7.93 10.63
C VAL A 155 -1.64 -9.02 9.68
N CYS A 156 -2.90 -9.43 9.77
CA CYS A 156 -3.50 -10.42 8.87
C CYS A 156 -3.45 -9.93 7.41
N LEU A 157 -3.79 -8.67 7.17
CA LEU A 157 -3.71 -8.08 5.83
C LEU A 157 -2.27 -8.00 5.33
N ALA A 158 -1.32 -7.62 6.18
CA ALA A 158 0.10 -7.62 5.83
C ALA A 158 0.61 -9.01 5.45
N LEU A 159 0.25 -10.03 6.24
CA LEU A 159 0.59 -11.43 5.94
C LEU A 159 -0.03 -11.89 4.62
N LEU A 160 -1.30 -11.56 4.38
CA LEU A 160 -1.98 -11.86 3.12
C LEU A 160 -1.23 -11.23 1.94
N VAL A 161 -0.90 -9.95 2.02
CA VAL A 161 -0.15 -9.23 0.98
C VAL A 161 1.21 -9.88 0.73
N VAL A 162 1.95 -10.20 1.79
CA VAL A 162 3.25 -10.89 1.67
C VAL A 162 3.10 -12.26 1.02
N THR A 163 2.08 -13.04 1.40
CA THR A 163 1.81 -14.36 0.84
C THR A 163 1.46 -14.27 -0.65
N VAL A 164 0.56 -13.35 -1.02
CA VAL A 164 0.21 -13.13 -2.44
C VAL A 164 1.45 -12.69 -3.22
N LYS A 165 2.26 -11.80 -2.64
CA LYS A 165 3.49 -11.33 -3.28
C LYS A 165 4.53 -12.44 -3.45
N ALA A 166 4.68 -13.31 -2.47
CA ALA A 166 5.57 -14.47 -2.55
C ALA A 166 5.07 -15.53 -3.55
N ALA A 167 3.75 -15.61 -3.75
CA ALA A 167 3.14 -16.54 -4.70
C ALA A 167 3.15 -16.05 -6.16
N HIS A 168 3.39 -14.75 -6.39
CA HIS A 168 3.36 -14.15 -7.73
C HIS A 168 4.58 -13.26 -7.95
N CYS A 169 5.33 -13.50 -9.03
CA CYS A 169 6.32 -12.55 -9.50
C CYS A 169 5.62 -11.35 -10.15
N PHE A 170 6.24 -10.19 -10.02
CA PHE A 170 5.71 -8.97 -10.63
C PHE A 170 5.63 -9.12 -12.16
N TRP A 171 4.42 -8.99 -12.72
CA TRP A 171 4.12 -9.11 -14.16
C TRP A 171 4.42 -10.48 -14.79
N ASP A 172 4.75 -11.48 -13.98
CA ASP A 172 5.03 -12.84 -14.47
C ASP A 172 4.18 -13.88 -13.73
N ALA A 173 4.43 -15.13 -14.03
CA ALA A 173 3.76 -16.27 -13.42
C ALA A 173 4.23 -16.51 -11.97
N PRO A 174 3.53 -17.36 -11.20
CA PRO A 174 4.03 -17.82 -9.91
C PRO A 174 5.45 -18.39 -10.00
N PRO A 175 6.29 -18.23 -8.97
CA PRO A 175 7.69 -18.68 -8.99
C PRO A 175 7.91 -20.12 -9.44
N ALA A 176 6.97 -21.03 -9.12
CA ALA A 176 7.02 -22.43 -9.55
C ALA A 176 6.89 -22.63 -11.08
N TRP A 177 6.40 -21.63 -11.80
CA TRP A 177 6.20 -21.66 -13.26
C TRP A 177 7.26 -20.88 -14.01
N LEU A 178 8.21 -20.28 -13.30
CA LEU A 178 9.38 -19.61 -13.89
C LEU A 178 10.44 -20.67 -14.17
N THR A 179 10.29 -21.37 -15.30
CA THR A 179 11.10 -22.54 -15.66
C THR A 179 11.97 -22.33 -16.88
N VAL A 180 11.78 -21.21 -17.58
CA VAL A 180 12.47 -20.91 -18.83
C VAL A 180 13.49 -19.81 -18.60
N GLN A 181 14.71 -20.04 -19.08
CA GLN A 181 15.77 -19.03 -19.06
C GLN A 181 15.84 -18.34 -20.42
N ILE A 182 15.83 -17.03 -20.43
CA ILE A 182 16.00 -16.23 -21.65
C ILE A 182 17.42 -16.46 -22.18
N GLU A 183 17.53 -16.88 -23.44
CA GLU A 183 18.81 -17.30 -24.05
C GLU A 183 19.56 -16.17 -24.75
N ALA A 184 18.86 -15.11 -25.17
CA ALA A 184 19.43 -14.06 -26.00
C ALA A 184 19.10 -12.65 -25.49
N GLY A 185 19.82 -11.66 -25.99
CA GLY A 185 19.59 -10.24 -25.75
C GLY A 185 19.99 -9.74 -24.36
N PRO A 186 19.57 -8.49 -24.01
CA PRO A 186 19.91 -7.85 -22.73
C PRO A 186 19.37 -8.58 -21.50
N ALA A 187 18.27 -9.34 -21.65
CA ALA A 187 17.66 -10.10 -20.55
C ALA A 187 18.21 -11.55 -20.45
N ARG A 188 19.24 -11.88 -21.18
CA ARG A 188 19.85 -13.23 -21.14
C ARG A 188 20.18 -13.66 -19.71
N GLY A 189 19.76 -14.85 -19.35
CA GLY A 189 20.00 -15.43 -18.03
C GLY A 189 18.88 -15.20 -17.02
N ILE A 190 17.92 -14.33 -17.31
CA ILE A 190 16.73 -14.14 -16.47
C ILE A 190 15.83 -15.37 -16.62
N VAL A 191 15.35 -15.89 -15.49
CA VAL A 191 14.39 -16.99 -15.44
C VAL A 191 12.98 -16.41 -15.40
N THR A 192 12.11 -16.87 -16.30
CA THR A 192 10.75 -16.33 -16.50
C THR A 192 9.77 -17.44 -16.88
N SER A 193 8.49 -17.08 -17.08
CA SER A 193 7.50 -17.99 -17.64
C SER A 193 7.68 -18.16 -19.15
N GLN A 194 7.19 -19.28 -19.68
CA GLN A 194 7.22 -19.55 -21.13
C GLN A 194 6.60 -18.39 -21.93
N ARG A 195 5.43 -17.90 -21.48
CA ARG A 195 4.71 -16.80 -22.15
C ARG A 195 5.58 -15.55 -22.28
N LEU A 196 6.19 -15.12 -21.16
CA LEU A 196 6.98 -13.89 -21.15
C LEU A 196 8.29 -14.07 -21.95
N ASN A 197 8.86 -15.29 -21.95
CA ASN A 197 9.99 -15.61 -22.79
C ASN A 197 9.62 -15.51 -24.29
N ASP A 198 8.48 -16.06 -24.68
CA ASP A 198 8.02 -16.03 -26.08
C ASP A 198 7.74 -14.60 -26.53
N ASP A 199 7.09 -13.78 -25.69
CA ASP A 199 6.86 -12.36 -25.98
C ASP A 199 8.19 -11.59 -26.09
N TYR A 200 9.13 -11.83 -25.20
CA TYR A 200 10.47 -11.22 -25.23
C TYR A 200 11.25 -11.63 -26.50
N MET A 201 11.28 -12.93 -26.80
CA MET A 201 12.02 -13.43 -27.97
C MET A 201 11.41 -12.91 -29.28
N ARG A 202 10.08 -12.82 -29.38
CA ARG A 202 9.43 -12.19 -30.53
C ARG A 202 9.88 -10.76 -30.75
N VAL A 203 9.85 -9.92 -29.70
CA VAL A 203 10.33 -8.54 -29.78
C VAL A 203 11.83 -8.49 -30.11
N TYR A 204 12.61 -9.41 -29.52
CA TYR A 204 14.05 -9.50 -29.79
C TYR A 204 14.34 -9.84 -31.25
N ASP A 205 13.56 -10.72 -31.87
CA ASP A 205 13.68 -11.11 -33.26
C ASP A 205 13.17 -10.03 -34.20
N ASP A 206 12.06 -9.37 -33.88
CA ASP A 206 11.52 -8.23 -34.64
C ASP A 206 12.54 -7.06 -34.71
N LEU A 207 13.38 -6.92 -33.69
CA LEU A 207 14.44 -5.91 -33.64
C LEU A 207 15.75 -6.39 -34.28
N ALA A 208 15.81 -7.61 -34.81
CA ALA A 208 17.05 -8.19 -35.34
C ALA A 208 17.68 -7.36 -36.47
N GLU A 209 16.83 -6.81 -37.38
CA GLU A 209 17.28 -5.99 -38.50
C GLU A 209 17.95 -4.67 -38.08
N TYR A 210 17.66 -4.18 -36.86
CA TYR A 210 18.21 -2.92 -36.35
C TYR A 210 19.44 -3.11 -35.47
N ARG A 211 19.84 -4.35 -35.14
CA ARG A 211 20.97 -4.63 -34.21
C ARG A 211 22.33 -4.26 -34.77
N ASP A 212 22.49 -4.40 -36.08
CA ASP A 212 23.79 -4.21 -36.76
C ASP A 212 23.91 -2.80 -37.37
N GLU A 213 22.92 -1.95 -37.19
CA GLU A 213 23.00 -0.56 -37.63
C GLU A 213 23.96 0.25 -36.76
N PRO A 214 25.08 0.78 -37.31
CA PRO A 214 26.15 1.38 -36.49
C PRO A 214 25.80 2.72 -35.85
N ARG A 215 24.63 3.27 -36.10
CA ARG A 215 24.19 4.58 -35.61
C ARG A 215 22.68 4.69 -35.53
N GLY A 216 22.12 4.28 -34.48
CA GLY A 216 20.71 4.54 -34.20
C GLY A 216 20.37 4.34 -32.74
N ASN A 217 19.91 5.37 -32.08
CA ASN A 217 19.18 5.19 -30.83
C ASN A 217 17.78 4.71 -31.18
N ILE A 218 17.49 3.43 -30.95
CA ILE A 218 16.12 2.92 -31.07
C ILE A 218 15.35 3.43 -29.86
N LEU A 219 14.48 4.40 -30.07
CA LEU A 219 13.53 4.82 -29.07
C LEU A 219 12.32 3.87 -29.13
N VAL A 220 12.28 2.87 -28.28
CA VAL A 220 11.09 2.05 -28.10
C VAL A 220 10.10 2.84 -27.27
N TYR A 221 9.10 3.42 -27.93
CA TYR A 221 7.96 4.02 -27.26
C TYR A 221 6.91 2.93 -27.05
N ALA A 222 7.02 2.22 -25.95
CA ALA A 222 5.97 1.30 -25.52
C ALA A 222 4.98 2.09 -24.65
N GLN A 223 3.82 2.41 -25.21
CA GLN A 223 2.69 2.87 -24.41
C GLN A 223 1.99 1.62 -23.87
N GLU A 224 2.50 1.11 -22.76
CA GLU A 224 1.74 0.13 -22.01
C GLU A 224 0.65 0.87 -21.25
N THR A 225 -0.57 0.63 -21.65
CA THR A 225 -1.76 0.96 -20.85
C THR A 225 -1.84 -0.06 -19.72
N TRP A 226 -1.27 0.31 -18.59
CA TRP A 226 -1.32 -0.42 -17.31
C TRP A 226 -2.71 -0.33 -16.67
#